data_380d2b0637a1133683ded93535de0161
#
_entry.id   380d2b0637a1133683ded93535de0161
#
_cell.length_a   1.000
_cell.length_b   1.000
_cell.length_c   1.000
_cell.angle_alpha   90.00
_cell.angle_beta   90.00
_cell.angle_gamma   90.00
#
_symmetry.space_group_name_H-M   'P 1'
#
loop_
_entity.id
_entity.type
_entity.pdbx_description
1 polymer ?
#
loop_
_entity_poly.entity_id
_entity_poly.type
_entity_poly.pdbx_seq_one_letter_code
_entity_poly.pdbx_strand_id
1 'polypeptide(L)'
;MSDFWICIGDIHDEIARIKDIPELAQARGVIISGDLTMAKGAAAARRVLDAIEAINPVVFAQIGNMDKPEVTDFLQEKGCNIHRSVAALTPEVAVMGVGTSGITPFNTPSETPDETLGEWLDETYAQASQYDAAVVVVHDPPFDTKCDDLGNGVHVGSKAVRAFIERVQPPVVLCGHIHEARSVDTIGNTTVVNTGMLSEGGYAKLTVSGKDVRIELCSM
;
A
#
# COMPACT_ATOMS: atom_id res chain seq x y z
N MET A 1 -12.19 9.75 20.07
CA MET A 1 -11.72 8.41 19.66
C MET A 1 -10.79 8.65 18.48
N SER A 2 -9.62 8.01 18.44
CA SER A 2 -8.74 8.10 17.28
C SER A 2 -9.37 7.37 16.10
N ASP A 3 -9.36 7.98 14.93
CA ASP A 3 -9.80 7.35 13.69
C ASP A 3 -8.75 6.33 13.25
N PHE A 4 -9.16 5.17 12.74
CA PHE A 4 -8.23 4.17 12.26
C PHE A 4 -8.68 3.56 10.93
N TRP A 5 -7.72 3.08 10.16
CA TRP A 5 -7.88 2.37 8.89
C TRP A 5 -7.21 1.01 8.98
N ILE A 6 -7.77 0.04 8.28
CA ILE A 6 -7.14 -1.27 8.08
C ILE A 6 -6.33 -1.22 6.78
N CYS A 7 -5.07 -1.64 6.86
CA CYS A 7 -4.15 -1.68 5.72
C CYS A 7 -3.85 -3.14 5.38
N ILE A 8 -4.05 -3.51 4.13
CA ILE A 8 -3.78 -4.84 3.58
C ILE A 8 -3.10 -4.74 2.22
N GLY A 9 -2.48 -5.80 1.78
CA GLY A 9 -1.91 -5.94 0.44
C GLY A 9 -1.75 -7.39 0.07
N ASP A 10 -1.19 -7.66 -1.10
CA ASP A 10 -0.84 -9.01 -1.57
C ASP A 10 -2.00 -10.00 -1.35
N ILE A 11 -3.19 -9.59 -1.82
CA ILE A 11 -4.46 -10.30 -1.65
C ILE A 11 -4.53 -11.50 -2.60
N HIS A 12 -4.02 -11.33 -3.84
CA HIS A 12 -3.88 -12.39 -4.84
C HIS A 12 -5.14 -13.23 -5.04
N ASP A 13 -6.30 -12.58 -5.16
CA ASP A 13 -7.63 -13.21 -5.28
C ASP A 13 -8.11 -13.97 -4.01
N GLU A 14 -7.35 -13.99 -2.92
CA GLU A 14 -7.72 -14.71 -1.69
C GLU A 14 -8.67 -13.86 -0.82
N ILE A 15 -9.97 -14.05 -1.06
CA ILE A 15 -11.02 -13.28 -0.38
C ILE A 15 -11.54 -13.92 0.91
N ALA A 16 -11.23 -15.19 1.15
CA ALA A 16 -11.79 -15.94 2.28
C ALA A 16 -11.37 -15.37 3.64
N ARG A 17 -10.15 -14.81 3.71
CA ARG A 17 -9.59 -14.25 4.94
C ARG A 17 -10.05 -12.82 5.26
N ILE A 18 -10.67 -12.10 4.31
CA ILE A 18 -11.12 -10.71 4.51
C ILE A 18 -12.05 -10.59 5.73
N LYS A 19 -12.97 -11.53 5.88
CA LYS A 19 -13.92 -11.56 7.02
C LYS A 19 -13.27 -11.83 8.38
N ASP A 20 -12.06 -12.38 8.40
CA ASP A 20 -11.32 -12.72 9.61
C ASP A 20 -10.51 -11.52 10.14
N ILE A 21 -10.41 -10.43 9.40
CA ILE A 21 -9.68 -9.23 9.82
C ILE A 21 -10.42 -8.57 10.99
N PRO A 22 -9.79 -8.47 12.17
CA PRO A 22 -10.41 -7.82 13.33
C PRO A 22 -10.74 -6.36 13.06
N GLU A 23 -11.85 -5.88 13.61
CA GLU A 23 -12.28 -4.48 13.55
C GLU A 23 -12.49 -3.90 12.13
N LEU A 24 -12.51 -4.73 11.06
CA LEU A 24 -12.66 -4.26 9.68
C LEU A 24 -13.91 -3.40 9.48
N ALA A 25 -15.05 -3.84 10.06
CA ALA A 25 -16.31 -3.10 9.97
C ALA A 25 -16.33 -1.80 10.79
N GLN A 26 -15.45 -1.66 11.78
CA GLN A 26 -15.35 -0.47 12.65
C GLN A 26 -14.33 0.55 12.14
N ALA A 27 -13.47 0.16 11.20
CA ALA A 27 -12.48 1.04 10.60
C ALA A 27 -13.16 2.17 9.79
N ARG A 28 -12.49 3.31 9.68
CA ARG A 28 -12.92 4.43 8.81
C ARG A 28 -12.83 4.06 7.34
N GLY A 29 -12.00 3.08 7.00
CA GLY A 29 -11.82 2.56 5.65
C GLY A 29 -10.71 1.54 5.59
N VAL A 30 -10.48 1.04 4.38
CA VAL A 30 -9.45 0.07 4.03
C VAL A 30 -8.47 0.70 3.06
N ILE A 31 -7.17 0.51 3.28
CA ILE A 31 -6.10 0.93 2.38
C ILE A 31 -5.44 -0.33 1.81
N ILE A 32 -5.38 -0.44 0.48
CA ILE A 32 -4.81 -1.59 -0.22
C ILE A 32 -3.52 -1.18 -0.92
N SER A 33 -2.39 -1.80 -0.52
CA SER A 33 -1.06 -1.48 -1.03
C SER A 33 -0.75 -2.04 -2.43
N GLY A 34 -1.64 -2.86 -2.99
CA GLY A 34 -1.47 -3.48 -4.32
C GLY A 34 -1.70 -4.98 -4.30
N ASP A 35 -1.50 -5.60 -5.47
CA ASP A 35 -1.67 -7.02 -5.71
C ASP A 35 -3.02 -7.57 -5.25
N LEU A 36 -4.09 -6.94 -5.77
CA LEU A 36 -5.45 -7.41 -5.57
C LEU A 36 -5.64 -8.79 -6.21
N THR A 37 -4.97 -9.02 -7.37
CA THR A 37 -5.17 -10.20 -8.19
C THR A 37 -3.88 -10.94 -8.51
N MET A 38 -3.99 -12.21 -8.91
CA MET A 38 -2.89 -13.00 -9.40
C MET A 38 -2.87 -12.95 -10.95
N ALA A 39 -2.18 -11.94 -11.50
CA ALA A 39 -2.03 -11.70 -12.95
C ALA A 39 -3.36 -11.62 -13.72
N LYS A 40 -4.43 -11.10 -13.06
CA LYS A 40 -5.76 -10.98 -13.64
C LYS A 40 -6.17 -9.50 -13.80
N GLY A 41 -7.29 -9.29 -14.50
CA GLY A 41 -7.79 -7.95 -14.80
C GLY A 41 -8.98 -7.52 -13.93
N ALA A 42 -9.66 -6.47 -14.36
CA ALA A 42 -10.72 -5.77 -13.65
C ALA A 42 -11.82 -6.66 -13.06
N ALA A 43 -12.21 -7.74 -13.76
CA ALA A 43 -13.25 -8.65 -13.25
C ALA A 43 -12.83 -9.41 -11.98
N ALA A 44 -11.54 -9.71 -11.84
CA ALA A 44 -11.00 -10.33 -10.63
C ALA A 44 -10.87 -9.29 -9.51
N ALA A 45 -10.33 -8.11 -9.80
CA ALA A 45 -10.23 -7.02 -8.85
C ALA A 45 -11.61 -6.62 -8.30
N ARG A 46 -12.66 -6.62 -9.13
CA ARG A 46 -14.05 -6.38 -8.70
C ARG A 46 -14.48 -7.36 -7.60
N ARG A 47 -14.21 -8.68 -7.75
CA ARG A 47 -14.59 -9.66 -6.72
C ARG A 47 -13.89 -9.41 -5.40
N VAL A 48 -12.62 -8.95 -5.44
CA VAL A 48 -11.88 -8.61 -4.23
C VAL A 48 -12.49 -7.38 -3.57
N LEU A 49 -12.76 -6.31 -4.34
CA LEU A 49 -13.39 -5.10 -3.80
C LEU A 49 -14.79 -5.37 -3.27
N ASP A 50 -15.63 -6.11 -4.00
CA ASP A 50 -16.99 -6.44 -3.57
C ASP A 50 -17.00 -7.18 -2.22
N ALA A 51 -16.00 -8.07 -1.98
CA ALA A 51 -15.87 -8.77 -0.71
C ALA A 51 -15.47 -7.83 0.44
N ILE A 52 -14.61 -6.85 0.19
CA ILE A 52 -14.21 -5.84 1.18
C ILE A 52 -15.35 -4.85 1.42
N GLU A 53 -15.95 -4.31 0.35
CA GLU A 53 -17.03 -3.31 0.40
C GLU A 53 -18.29 -3.85 1.09
N ALA A 54 -18.51 -5.17 1.06
CA ALA A 54 -19.61 -5.81 1.81
C ALA A 54 -19.46 -5.67 3.33
N ILE A 55 -18.23 -5.40 3.82
CA ILE A 55 -17.92 -5.22 5.26
C ILE A 55 -17.63 -3.76 5.58
N ASN A 56 -16.80 -3.10 4.74
CA ASN A 56 -16.44 -1.70 4.87
C ASN A 56 -16.44 -1.03 3.48
N PRO A 57 -17.39 -0.12 3.21
CA PRO A 57 -17.57 0.47 1.87
C PRO A 57 -16.55 1.55 1.51
N VAL A 58 -15.70 1.99 2.45
CA VAL A 58 -14.69 3.01 2.20
C VAL A 58 -13.38 2.34 1.89
N VAL A 59 -12.93 2.40 0.64
CA VAL A 59 -11.70 1.76 0.18
C VAL A 59 -10.82 2.76 -0.55
N PHE A 60 -9.52 2.71 -0.28
CA PHE A 60 -8.44 3.36 -1.01
C PHE A 60 -7.54 2.26 -1.54
N ALA A 61 -7.36 2.15 -2.85
CA ALA A 61 -6.66 1.04 -3.45
C ALA A 61 -5.74 1.47 -4.59
N GLN A 62 -4.67 0.74 -4.77
CA GLN A 62 -3.81 0.83 -5.95
C GLN A 62 -3.46 -0.56 -6.46
N ILE A 63 -2.95 -0.63 -7.69
CA ILE A 63 -2.39 -1.87 -8.23
C ILE A 63 -1.03 -2.20 -7.60
N GLY A 64 -0.68 -3.49 -7.60
CA GLY A 64 0.69 -3.97 -7.47
C GLY A 64 1.22 -4.46 -8.81
N ASN A 65 2.35 -5.16 -8.80
CA ASN A 65 2.94 -5.68 -10.04
C ASN A 65 2.18 -6.87 -10.63
N MET A 66 1.44 -7.64 -9.82
CA MET A 66 0.63 -8.77 -10.31
C MET A 66 -0.71 -8.34 -10.87
N ASP A 67 -1.17 -7.12 -10.65
CA ASP A 67 -2.39 -6.61 -11.27
C ASP A 67 -2.13 -6.16 -12.71
N LYS A 68 -3.05 -6.47 -13.63
CA LYS A 68 -2.98 -5.91 -14.98
C LYS A 68 -3.28 -4.42 -14.98
N PRO A 69 -2.70 -3.62 -15.91
CA PRO A 69 -2.91 -2.17 -15.95
C PRO A 69 -4.38 -1.73 -15.98
N GLU A 70 -5.27 -2.49 -16.62
CA GLU A 70 -6.72 -2.22 -16.66
C GLU A 70 -7.39 -2.19 -15.28
N VAL A 71 -6.73 -2.74 -14.23
CA VAL A 71 -7.23 -2.66 -12.85
C VAL A 71 -7.16 -1.22 -12.35
N THR A 72 -6.17 -0.43 -12.78
CA THR A 72 -6.11 1.01 -12.44
C THR A 72 -7.34 1.74 -12.96
N ASP A 73 -7.71 1.51 -14.22
CA ASP A 73 -8.90 2.14 -14.82
C ASP A 73 -10.17 1.76 -14.05
N PHE A 74 -10.28 0.49 -13.68
CA PHE A 74 -11.40 0.00 -12.86
C PHE A 74 -11.44 0.66 -11.48
N LEU A 75 -10.31 0.80 -10.78
CA LEU A 75 -10.24 1.49 -9.48
C LEU A 75 -10.58 2.98 -9.63
N GLN A 76 -10.18 3.60 -10.72
CA GLN A 76 -10.51 5.00 -11.03
C GLN A 76 -12.01 5.17 -11.26
N GLU A 77 -12.65 4.30 -12.04
CA GLU A 77 -14.10 4.30 -12.27
C GLU A 77 -14.90 4.09 -10.98
N LYS A 78 -14.39 3.27 -10.07
CA LYS A 78 -14.95 3.04 -8.73
C LYS A 78 -14.74 4.23 -7.79
N GLY A 79 -13.84 5.16 -8.11
CA GLY A 79 -13.52 6.31 -7.27
C GLY A 79 -12.67 5.98 -6.04
N CYS A 80 -11.97 4.83 -6.05
CA CYS A 80 -11.12 4.39 -4.94
C CYS A 80 -9.63 4.31 -5.28
N ASN A 81 -9.23 4.67 -6.52
CA ASN A 81 -7.84 4.65 -6.94
C ASN A 81 -6.99 5.69 -6.20
N ILE A 82 -5.84 5.23 -5.67
CA ILE A 82 -4.79 6.10 -5.13
C ILE A 82 -3.49 6.03 -5.94
N HIS A 83 -3.36 5.14 -6.95
CA HIS A 83 -2.17 5.12 -7.80
C HIS A 83 -2.00 6.45 -8.51
N ARG A 84 -0.86 7.13 -8.26
CA ARG A 84 -0.51 8.47 -8.74
C ARG A 84 -1.59 9.52 -8.41
N SER A 85 -2.21 9.37 -7.24
CA SER A 85 -3.32 10.22 -6.79
C SER A 85 -3.26 10.40 -5.28
N VAL A 86 -3.97 11.42 -4.80
CA VAL A 86 -4.06 11.80 -3.39
C VAL A 86 -5.52 11.81 -2.97
N ALA A 87 -5.81 11.24 -1.80
CA ALA A 87 -7.12 11.30 -1.18
C ALA A 87 -7.01 11.76 0.29
N ALA A 88 -8.05 12.39 0.82
CA ALA A 88 -8.09 12.78 2.22
C ALA A 88 -8.43 11.57 3.10
N LEU A 89 -7.62 11.29 4.13
CA LEU A 89 -8.01 10.44 5.26
C LEU A 89 -8.75 11.27 6.30
N THR A 90 -8.23 12.45 6.61
CA THR A 90 -8.82 13.47 7.47
C THR A 90 -8.62 14.85 6.84
N PRO A 91 -9.15 15.94 7.39
CA PRO A 91 -8.82 17.27 6.89
C PRO A 91 -7.33 17.61 6.90
N GLU A 92 -6.55 17.04 7.84
CA GLU A 92 -5.13 17.32 8.03
C GLU A 92 -4.21 16.27 7.37
N VAL A 93 -4.69 15.04 7.14
CA VAL A 93 -3.86 13.92 6.68
C VAL A 93 -4.38 13.34 5.38
N ALA A 94 -3.49 13.23 4.40
CA ALA A 94 -3.76 12.58 3.13
C ALA A 94 -3.26 11.12 3.12
N VAL A 95 -3.79 10.33 2.18
CA VAL A 95 -3.15 9.12 1.64
C VAL A 95 -2.79 9.37 0.19
N MET A 96 -1.61 8.96 -0.21
CA MET A 96 -1.18 8.95 -1.60
C MET A 96 -0.61 7.59 -1.97
N GLY A 97 -0.63 7.24 -3.25
CA GLY A 97 -0.13 5.96 -3.67
C GLY A 97 0.70 5.96 -4.94
N VAL A 98 1.68 5.06 -5.01
CA VAL A 98 2.41 4.68 -6.22
C VAL A 98 2.45 3.16 -6.27
N GLY A 99 1.62 2.59 -7.13
CA GLY A 99 1.54 1.14 -7.38
C GLY A 99 2.62 0.67 -8.36
N THR A 100 2.52 -0.60 -8.78
CA THR A 100 3.53 -1.34 -9.54
C THR A 100 4.75 -1.72 -8.71
N SER A 101 5.69 -2.44 -9.29
CA SER A 101 7.03 -2.66 -8.70
C SER A 101 8.12 -2.27 -9.69
N GLY A 102 9.37 -2.27 -9.25
CA GLY A 102 10.54 -2.28 -10.11
C GLY A 102 10.55 -3.49 -11.06
N ILE A 103 11.48 -3.50 -12.01
CA ILE A 103 11.64 -4.60 -12.96
C ILE A 103 12.10 -5.85 -12.21
N THR A 104 11.34 -6.93 -12.31
CA THR A 104 11.63 -8.22 -11.70
C THR A 104 12.11 -9.25 -12.74
N PRO A 105 12.78 -10.33 -12.34
CA PRO A 105 13.11 -11.42 -13.26
C PRO A 105 11.89 -12.24 -13.72
N PHE A 106 10.70 -11.95 -13.20
CA PHE A 106 9.48 -12.72 -13.43
C PHE A 106 8.60 -12.14 -14.52
N ASN A 107 8.88 -10.93 -15.03
CA ASN A 107 8.12 -10.24 -16.07
C ASN A 107 6.62 -10.20 -15.72
N THR A 108 6.32 -9.61 -14.58
CA THR A 108 4.95 -9.47 -14.06
C THR A 108 4.16 -8.39 -14.83
N PRO A 109 2.82 -8.39 -14.77
CA PRO A 109 2.00 -7.52 -15.62
C PRO A 109 2.24 -6.02 -15.51
N SER A 110 2.64 -5.52 -14.32
CA SER A 110 2.76 -4.08 -14.05
C SER A 110 4.09 -3.76 -13.38
N GLU A 111 5.15 -3.70 -14.17
CA GLU A 111 6.50 -3.32 -13.75
C GLU A 111 6.87 -1.93 -14.30
N THR A 112 7.69 -1.19 -13.56
CA THR A 112 8.06 0.18 -13.85
C THR A 112 9.55 0.39 -13.56
N PRO A 113 10.33 1.08 -14.41
CA PRO A 113 11.71 1.42 -14.08
C PRO A 113 11.81 2.16 -12.74
N ASP A 114 12.85 1.85 -11.95
CA ASP A 114 13.04 2.40 -10.61
C ASP A 114 13.07 3.94 -10.60
N GLU A 115 13.72 4.56 -11.59
CA GLU A 115 13.73 6.03 -11.75
C GLU A 115 12.33 6.60 -11.93
N THR A 116 11.48 5.93 -12.71
CA THR A 116 10.09 6.35 -12.94
C THR A 116 9.24 6.22 -11.68
N LEU A 117 9.48 5.21 -10.83
CA LEU A 117 8.84 5.11 -9.51
C LEU A 117 9.18 6.35 -8.66
N GLY A 118 10.45 6.76 -8.67
CA GLY A 118 10.89 7.97 -7.97
C GLY A 118 10.22 9.25 -8.49
N GLU A 119 10.13 9.41 -9.81
CA GLU A 119 9.44 10.55 -10.44
C GLU A 119 7.95 10.58 -10.04
N TRP A 120 7.26 9.45 -10.09
CA TRP A 120 5.85 9.36 -9.70
C TRP A 120 5.62 9.65 -8.21
N LEU A 121 6.54 9.23 -7.34
CA LEU A 121 6.48 9.56 -5.91
C LEU A 121 6.57 11.07 -5.70
N ASP A 122 7.51 11.75 -6.37
CA ASP A 122 7.68 13.19 -6.27
C ASP A 122 6.48 13.96 -6.80
N GLU A 123 5.99 13.60 -8.00
CA GLU A 123 4.82 14.21 -8.62
C GLU A 123 3.56 14.05 -7.76
N THR A 124 3.38 12.86 -7.18
CA THR A 124 2.19 12.57 -6.37
C THR A 124 2.27 13.24 -4.99
N TYR A 125 3.47 13.25 -4.37
CA TYR A 125 3.67 13.92 -3.08
C TYR A 125 3.45 15.42 -3.17
N ALA A 126 3.84 16.05 -4.28
CA ALA A 126 3.59 17.47 -4.51
C ALA A 126 2.09 17.82 -4.48
N GLN A 127 1.21 16.90 -4.91
CA GLN A 127 -0.25 17.08 -4.85
C GLN A 127 -0.79 17.05 -3.41
N ALA A 128 -0.06 16.44 -2.47
CA ALA A 128 -0.44 16.38 -1.05
C ALA A 128 -0.03 17.63 -0.25
N SER A 129 0.58 18.65 -0.88
CA SER A 129 1.16 19.83 -0.23
C SER A 129 0.19 20.68 0.60
N GLN A 130 -1.11 20.50 0.42
CA GLN A 130 -2.15 21.18 1.18
C GLN A 130 -2.46 20.51 2.54
N TYR A 131 -1.96 19.31 2.79
CA TYR A 131 -2.15 18.56 4.02
C TYR A 131 -0.95 18.72 4.95
N ASP A 132 -1.18 18.60 6.25
CA ASP A 132 -0.11 18.66 7.27
C ASP A 132 0.78 17.41 7.25
N ALA A 133 0.22 16.27 6.85
CA ALA A 133 0.93 15.00 6.69
C ALA A 133 0.34 14.15 5.56
N ALA A 134 1.16 13.25 5.01
CA ALA A 134 0.72 12.25 4.05
C ALA A 134 1.21 10.85 4.43
N VAL A 135 0.29 9.88 4.40
CA VAL A 135 0.60 8.46 4.39
C VAL A 135 0.98 8.07 2.97
N VAL A 136 2.15 7.51 2.79
CA VAL A 136 2.62 7.07 1.48
C VAL A 136 2.38 5.57 1.36
N VAL A 137 1.67 5.17 0.32
CA VAL A 137 1.45 3.78 -0.06
C VAL A 137 2.26 3.51 -1.32
N VAL A 138 3.25 2.65 -1.23
CA VAL A 138 4.04 2.22 -2.38
C VAL A 138 4.10 0.71 -2.39
N HIS A 139 3.79 0.06 -3.53
CA HIS A 139 3.77 -1.39 -3.54
C HIS A 139 5.16 -1.98 -3.35
N ASP A 140 6.16 -1.45 -4.07
CA ASP A 140 7.57 -1.87 -3.99
C ASP A 140 8.23 -1.32 -2.71
N PRO A 141 8.78 -2.16 -1.81
CA PRO A 141 9.39 -1.70 -0.58
C PRO A 141 10.70 -0.94 -0.81
N PRO A 142 11.11 -0.05 0.14
CA PRO A 142 12.40 0.64 0.04
C PRO A 142 13.56 -0.32 0.22
N PHE A 143 14.60 -0.15 -0.61
CA PHE A 143 15.85 -0.92 -0.56
C PHE A 143 16.56 -0.82 0.79
N ASP A 144 17.22 -1.90 1.22
CA ASP A 144 18.05 -2.00 2.44
C ASP A 144 17.24 -1.73 3.72
N THR A 145 16.12 -2.43 3.85
CA THR A 145 15.27 -2.46 5.04
C THR A 145 14.87 -3.90 5.36
N LYS A 146 14.28 -4.12 6.52
CA LYS A 146 13.67 -5.42 6.82
C LYS A 146 12.48 -5.73 5.92
N CYS A 147 11.88 -4.71 5.31
CA CYS A 147 10.69 -4.83 4.46
C CYS A 147 10.99 -5.37 3.05
N ASP A 148 12.27 -5.50 2.67
CA ASP A 148 12.73 -5.99 1.37
C ASP A 148 13.78 -7.11 1.46
N ASP A 149 14.08 -7.63 2.68
CA ASP A 149 15.04 -8.71 2.90
C ASP A 149 14.40 -10.08 2.60
N LEU A 150 14.99 -10.85 1.69
CA LEU A 150 14.59 -12.22 1.38
C LEU A 150 14.92 -13.25 2.48
N GLY A 151 15.34 -12.80 3.69
CA GLY A 151 15.64 -13.63 4.84
C GLY A 151 17.11 -14.09 4.92
N ASN A 152 17.98 -13.60 4.04
CA ASN A 152 19.40 -13.95 3.97
C ASN A 152 20.32 -12.74 3.78
N GLY A 153 19.79 -11.52 4.02
CA GLY A 153 20.50 -10.25 3.79
C GLY A 153 20.60 -9.84 2.32
N VAL A 154 19.80 -10.44 1.45
CA VAL A 154 19.62 -10.00 0.05
C VAL A 154 18.44 -9.08 -0.02
N HIS A 155 18.71 -7.82 -0.34
CA HIS A 155 17.73 -6.76 -0.48
C HIS A 155 17.34 -6.60 -1.95
N VAL A 156 16.03 -6.52 -2.23
CA VAL A 156 15.47 -6.47 -3.59
C VAL A 156 14.53 -5.30 -3.83
N GLY A 157 14.35 -4.44 -2.84
CA GLY A 157 13.49 -3.26 -2.92
C GLY A 157 14.01 -2.14 -3.79
N SER A 158 13.22 -1.10 -3.94
CA SER A 158 13.47 0.08 -4.76
C SER A 158 14.43 1.06 -4.10
N LYS A 159 15.50 1.44 -4.81
CA LYS A 159 16.43 2.50 -4.38
C LYS A 159 15.81 3.89 -4.51
N ALA A 160 14.94 4.08 -5.49
CA ALA A 160 14.24 5.34 -5.68
C ALA A 160 13.23 5.58 -4.54
N VAL A 161 12.49 4.55 -4.12
CA VAL A 161 11.61 4.62 -2.93
C VAL A 161 12.42 4.94 -1.67
N ARG A 162 13.57 4.28 -1.48
CA ARG A 162 14.48 4.58 -0.36
C ARG A 162 14.92 6.05 -0.35
N ALA A 163 15.43 6.54 -1.49
CA ALA A 163 15.90 7.92 -1.62
C ALA A 163 14.78 8.95 -1.41
N PHE A 164 13.57 8.66 -1.89
CA PHE A 164 12.39 9.48 -1.63
C PHE A 164 12.10 9.58 -0.12
N ILE A 165 12.08 8.45 0.59
CA ILE A 165 11.80 8.42 2.04
C ILE A 165 12.87 9.18 2.82
N GLU A 166 14.15 8.98 2.49
CA GLU A 166 15.26 9.69 3.16
C GLU A 166 15.16 11.22 3.04
N ARG A 167 14.69 11.70 1.90
CA ARG A 167 14.53 13.12 1.62
C ARG A 167 13.28 13.73 2.20
N VAL A 168 12.14 13.03 2.11
CA VAL A 168 10.80 13.57 2.44
C VAL A 168 10.42 13.30 3.88
N GLN A 169 10.81 12.14 4.43
CA GLN A 169 10.48 11.70 5.80
C GLN A 169 8.96 11.72 6.09
N PRO A 170 8.11 11.10 5.23
CA PRO A 170 6.69 10.97 5.56
C PRO A 170 6.52 10.17 6.86
N PRO A 171 5.48 10.40 7.68
CA PRO A 171 5.34 9.70 8.96
C PRO A 171 5.23 8.18 8.80
N VAL A 172 4.56 7.72 7.74
CA VAL A 172 4.32 6.30 7.47
C VAL A 172 4.47 6.00 5.98
N VAL A 173 5.15 4.89 5.69
CA VAL A 173 5.16 4.22 4.37
C VAL A 173 4.60 2.82 4.53
N LEU A 174 3.55 2.51 3.78
CA LEU A 174 2.95 1.19 3.66
C LEU A 174 3.40 0.55 2.35
N CYS A 175 3.93 -0.66 2.39
CA CYS A 175 4.35 -1.43 1.22
C CYS A 175 3.89 -2.89 1.29
N GLY A 176 4.23 -3.68 0.26
CA GLY A 176 3.94 -5.09 0.11
C GLY A 176 4.99 -5.78 -0.75
N HIS A 177 4.58 -6.53 -1.78
CA HIS A 177 5.40 -7.12 -2.83
C HIS A 177 6.33 -8.25 -2.38
N ILE A 178 7.19 -8.01 -1.40
CA ILE A 178 8.14 -9.03 -0.89
C ILE A 178 7.48 -9.73 0.31
N HIS A 179 6.82 -10.86 0.02
CA HIS A 179 5.97 -11.56 0.99
C HIS A 179 6.74 -12.04 2.21
N GLU A 180 7.94 -12.54 1.99
CA GLU A 180 8.84 -13.05 3.04
C GLU A 180 9.34 -11.94 3.98
N ALA A 181 9.31 -10.69 3.50
CA ALA A 181 9.81 -9.53 4.22
C ALA A 181 8.72 -8.81 5.05
N ARG A 182 7.65 -9.53 5.45
CA ARG A 182 6.62 -9.00 6.34
C ARG A 182 7.24 -8.50 7.65
N SER A 183 7.31 -7.18 7.83
CA SER A 183 8.02 -6.57 8.96
C SER A 183 7.67 -5.09 9.15
N VAL A 184 8.26 -4.51 10.20
CA VAL A 184 8.32 -3.06 10.44
C VAL A 184 9.78 -2.66 10.50
N ASP A 185 10.11 -1.54 9.86
CA ASP A 185 11.41 -0.90 9.95
C ASP A 185 11.29 0.62 10.00
N THR A 186 12.41 1.34 10.10
CA THR A 186 12.45 2.80 10.14
C THR A 186 13.52 3.35 9.22
N ILE A 187 13.21 4.46 8.53
CA ILE A 187 14.15 5.27 7.77
C ILE A 187 14.07 6.69 8.32
N GLY A 188 15.05 7.08 9.14
CA GLY A 188 14.98 8.35 9.86
C GLY A 188 13.75 8.42 10.77
N ASN A 189 12.84 9.34 10.52
CA ASN A 189 11.59 9.49 11.28
C ASN A 189 10.39 8.72 10.66
N THR A 190 10.58 8.07 9.54
CA THR A 190 9.53 7.34 8.81
C THR A 190 9.41 5.90 9.33
N THR A 191 8.20 5.48 9.69
CA THR A 191 7.88 4.07 9.92
C THR A 191 7.51 3.41 8.60
N VAL A 192 8.22 2.34 8.23
CA VAL A 192 7.95 1.54 7.03
C VAL A 192 7.33 0.21 7.46
N VAL A 193 6.23 -0.18 6.81
CA VAL A 193 5.52 -1.42 7.13
C VAL A 193 5.23 -2.20 5.85
N ASN A 194 5.69 -3.44 5.81
CA ASN A 194 5.26 -4.45 4.85
C ASN A 194 4.26 -5.39 5.53
N THR A 195 3.01 -5.42 5.04
CA THR A 195 1.95 -6.25 5.63
C THR A 195 2.12 -7.74 5.34
N GLY A 196 2.88 -8.10 4.32
CA GLY A 196 2.92 -9.46 3.78
C GLY A 196 1.59 -9.89 3.17
N MET A 197 1.47 -11.17 2.84
CA MET A 197 0.28 -11.74 2.21
C MET A 197 -0.93 -11.76 3.15
N LEU A 198 -2.09 -11.39 2.61
CA LEU A 198 -3.37 -11.52 3.33
C LEU A 198 -3.69 -12.97 3.70
N SER A 199 -3.36 -13.93 2.82
CA SER A 199 -3.56 -15.37 3.05
C SER A 199 -2.82 -15.89 4.29
N GLU A 200 -1.69 -15.26 4.64
CA GLU A 200 -0.90 -15.57 5.84
C GLU A 200 -1.35 -14.81 7.09
N GLY A 201 -2.41 -14.03 6.97
CA GLY A 201 -2.99 -13.26 8.07
C GLY A 201 -2.36 -11.91 8.31
N GLY A 202 -1.58 -11.40 7.35
CA GLY A 202 -0.93 -10.09 7.45
C GLY A 202 -1.90 -8.93 7.23
N TYR A 203 -1.90 -7.96 8.16
CA TYR A 203 -2.55 -6.67 8.01
C TYR A 203 -1.88 -5.63 8.91
N ALA A 204 -2.21 -4.36 8.75
CA ALA A 204 -1.77 -3.31 9.67
C ALA A 204 -2.94 -2.41 10.07
N LYS A 205 -2.81 -1.77 11.23
CA LYS A 205 -3.76 -0.78 11.74
C LYS A 205 -3.10 0.60 11.72
N LEU A 206 -3.60 1.47 10.85
CA LEU A 206 -3.19 2.88 10.75
C LEU A 206 -4.10 3.71 11.64
N THR A 207 -3.53 4.50 12.54
CA THR A 207 -4.26 5.39 13.45
C THR A 207 -3.88 6.84 13.17
N VAL A 208 -4.89 7.72 13.04
CA VAL A 208 -4.71 9.15 12.84
C VAL A 208 -5.36 9.94 13.99
N SER A 209 -4.62 10.92 14.52
CA SER A 209 -5.10 11.83 15.57
C SER A 209 -4.57 13.25 15.31
N GLY A 210 -5.40 14.14 14.75
CA GLY A 210 -4.93 15.38 14.15
C GLY A 210 -3.92 15.07 13.04
N LYS A 211 -2.72 15.62 13.12
CA LYS A 211 -1.61 15.33 12.18
C LYS A 211 -0.73 14.14 12.57
N ASP A 212 -0.93 13.58 13.76
CA ASP A 212 -0.15 12.43 14.21
C ASP A 212 -0.66 11.15 13.56
N VAL A 213 0.26 10.44 12.89
CA VAL A 213 -0.01 9.20 12.17
C VAL A 213 0.86 8.08 12.77
N ARG A 214 0.23 6.96 13.08
CA ARG A 214 0.90 5.75 13.58
C ARG A 214 0.39 4.53 12.87
N ILE A 215 1.25 3.55 12.66
CA ILE A 215 0.90 2.28 12.07
C ILE A 215 1.44 1.13 12.93
N GLU A 216 0.64 0.08 13.06
CA GLU A 216 0.97 -1.13 13.81
C GLU A 216 0.76 -2.34 12.91
N LEU A 217 1.78 -3.19 12.78
CA LEU A 217 1.68 -4.46 12.06
C LEU A 217 0.95 -5.47 12.94
N CYS A 218 -0.09 -6.10 12.39
CA CYS A 218 -1.00 -6.99 13.08
C CYS A 218 -1.06 -8.37 12.40
N SER A 219 -1.61 -9.34 13.11
CA SER A 219 -1.92 -10.68 12.59
C SER A 219 -3.36 -11.08 12.94
N MET A 220 -3.99 -11.81 12.03
CA MET A 220 -5.28 -12.47 12.28
C MET A 220 -5.10 -13.70 13.16
#